data_69ba8a3eae32d597883b9b31b5c93db3
#
_entry.id   69ba8a3eae32d597883b9b31b5c93db3
#
_cell.length_a   1.000
_cell.length_b   1.000
_cell.length_c   1.000
_cell.angle_alpha   90.00
_cell.angle_beta   90.00
_cell.angle_gamma   90.00
#
_symmetry.space_group_name_H-M   'P 1'
#
loop_
_entity.id
_entity.type
_entity.pdbx_description
1 polymer ?
#
loop_
_entity_poly.entity_id
_entity_poly.type
_entity_poly.pdbx_seq_one_letter_code
_entity_poly.pdbx_strand_id
1 'polypeptide(L)'
;MKKLILLIMLLFLTGCKNEVQNSEMSKYKSNYYGYLIIPSINMTYGFYDTLNEFNDVNKNVTLLKSNIKNTYILAAHSGSGYLAYFNDLKFLKINDKVYLKFGNTTLEYNVVNIKSEKKNDKIKIKNKENQLILTTCDQVRKGNQ
;
A
#
# COMPACT_ATOMS: atom_id res chain seq x y z
N MET A 1 17.46 55.77 -7.77
CA MET A 1 16.72 54.93 -8.76
C MET A 1 17.12 53.46 -8.86
N LYS A 2 18.33 53.06 -8.43
CA LYS A 2 18.76 51.64 -8.47
C LYS A 2 18.13 50.73 -7.39
N LYS A 3 17.60 51.28 -6.30
CA LYS A 3 16.98 50.50 -5.21
C LYS A 3 15.52 50.10 -5.47
N LEU A 4 14.82 50.76 -6.38
CA LEU A 4 13.42 50.45 -6.69
C LEU A 4 13.29 49.22 -7.61
N ILE A 5 14.27 49.00 -8.49
CA ILE A 5 14.27 47.88 -9.43
C ILE A 5 14.50 46.53 -8.68
N LEU A 6 15.26 46.52 -7.59
CA LEU A 6 15.52 45.32 -6.80
C LEU A 6 14.28 44.81 -6.05
N LEU A 7 13.40 45.73 -5.64
CA LEU A 7 12.16 45.38 -4.93
C LEU A 7 11.10 44.74 -5.86
N ILE A 8 11.07 45.16 -7.12
CA ILE A 8 10.12 44.60 -8.11
C ILE A 8 10.51 43.16 -8.55
N MET A 9 11.80 42.84 -8.51
CA MET A 9 12.27 41.51 -8.92
C MET A 9 12.01 40.43 -7.83
N LEU A 10 11.73 40.81 -6.60
CA LEU A 10 11.42 39.87 -5.50
C LEU A 10 9.94 39.41 -5.49
N LEU A 11 9.06 40.08 -6.26
CA LEU A 11 7.62 39.79 -6.29
C LEU A 11 7.20 38.74 -7.34
N PHE A 12 8.13 38.26 -8.17
CA PHE A 12 7.83 37.23 -9.20
C PHE A 12 8.23 35.81 -8.82
N LEU A 13 8.63 35.57 -7.56
CA LEU A 13 8.95 34.20 -7.06
C LEU A 13 7.82 33.56 -6.24
N THR A 14 6.59 34.08 -6.34
CA THR A 14 5.44 33.35 -5.81
C THR A 14 5.04 32.25 -6.79
N GLY A 15 5.54 31.06 -6.47
CA GLY A 15 5.44 29.87 -7.26
C GLY A 15 4.04 29.53 -7.75
N CYS A 16 3.95 29.07 -8.98
CA CYS A 16 2.85 28.21 -9.41
C CYS A 16 2.73 27.03 -8.48
N LYS A 17 1.81 27.11 -7.51
CA LYS A 17 1.33 25.93 -6.81
C LYS A 17 0.49 25.15 -7.80
N ASN A 18 0.95 23.97 -8.15
CA ASN A 18 0.17 22.99 -8.91
C ASN A 18 -1.02 22.51 -8.06
N GLU A 19 -2.11 23.26 -8.03
CA GLU A 19 -3.36 22.86 -7.34
C GLU A 19 -4.14 21.78 -8.11
N VAL A 20 -3.78 21.50 -9.36
CA VAL A 20 -4.50 20.58 -10.23
C VAL A 20 -4.26 19.11 -9.86
N GLN A 21 -3.10 18.76 -9.28
CA GLN A 21 -2.84 17.35 -8.87
C GLN A 21 -3.50 16.95 -7.56
N ASN A 22 -3.86 17.90 -6.69
CA ASN A 22 -4.49 17.59 -5.41
C ASN A 22 -5.99 17.27 -5.51
N SER A 23 -6.70 17.75 -6.54
CA SER A 23 -8.15 17.52 -6.67
C SER A 23 -8.50 16.13 -7.18
N GLU A 24 -7.73 15.56 -8.10
CA GLU A 24 -7.96 14.18 -8.55
C GLU A 24 -7.56 13.14 -7.53
N MET A 25 -6.41 13.35 -6.85
CA MET A 25 -5.96 12.45 -5.79
C MET A 25 -6.89 12.47 -4.57
N SER A 26 -7.56 13.60 -4.29
CA SER A 26 -8.57 13.72 -3.24
C SER A 26 -9.87 12.97 -3.59
N LYS A 27 -10.26 12.95 -4.87
CA LYS A 27 -11.48 12.28 -5.33
C LYS A 27 -11.36 10.74 -5.26
N TYR A 28 -10.17 10.18 -5.46
CA TYR A 28 -9.91 8.73 -5.27
C TYR A 28 -9.71 8.35 -3.80
N LYS A 29 -9.25 9.30 -2.96
CA LYS A 29 -8.95 9.06 -1.54
C LYS A 29 -10.19 8.86 -0.67
N SER A 30 -11.37 9.28 -1.10
CA SER A 30 -12.59 9.25 -0.30
C SER A 30 -13.33 7.90 -0.32
N ASN A 31 -12.97 6.94 -1.18
CA ASN A 31 -13.73 5.72 -1.40
C ASN A 31 -13.00 4.42 -1.03
N TYR A 32 -11.84 4.49 -0.37
CA TYR A 32 -11.19 3.28 0.13
C TYR A 32 -12.00 2.66 1.27
N TYR A 33 -12.17 1.36 1.21
CA TYR A 33 -12.75 0.56 2.29
C TYR A 33 -11.87 0.58 3.54
N GLY A 34 -10.56 0.54 3.35
CA GLY A 34 -9.60 0.62 4.43
C GLY A 34 -8.18 0.99 3.97
N TYR A 35 -7.28 1.08 4.94
CA TYR A 35 -5.87 1.37 4.72
C TYR A 35 -4.99 0.32 5.37
N LEU A 36 -3.99 -0.16 4.64
CA LEU A 36 -2.85 -0.93 5.15
C LEU A 36 -1.74 0.05 5.50
N ILE A 37 -1.26 0.01 6.74
CA ILE A 37 -0.21 0.90 7.24
C ILE A 37 0.89 0.06 7.87
N ILE A 38 2.14 0.22 7.41
CA ILE A 38 3.32 -0.49 7.91
C ILE A 38 4.44 0.53 8.13
N PRO A 39 4.56 1.08 9.36
CA PRO A 39 5.49 2.17 9.65
C PRO A 39 6.96 1.81 9.41
N SER A 40 7.38 0.59 9.73
CA SER A 40 8.79 0.15 9.62
C SER A 40 9.36 0.22 8.20
N ILE A 41 8.49 0.21 7.19
CA ILE A 41 8.86 0.33 5.77
C ILE A 41 8.20 1.53 5.09
N ASN A 42 7.69 2.49 5.89
CA ASN A 42 7.02 3.72 5.42
C ASN A 42 5.91 3.45 4.38
N MET A 43 5.13 2.37 4.58
CA MET A 43 4.08 1.95 3.65
C MET A 43 2.70 2.38 4.14
N THR A 44 1.92 3.04 3.26
CA THR A 44 0.49 3.33 3.49
C THR A 44 -0.24 3.21 2.17
N TYR A 45 -1.10 2.19 2.04
CA TYR A 45 -1.91 1.96 0.85
C TYR A 45 -3.38 1.76 1.21
N GLY A 46 -4.25 2.45 0.44
CA GLY A 46 -5.69 2.19 0.47
C GLY A 46 -6.04 0.92 -0.29
N PHE A 47 -7.10 0.25 0.13
CA PHE A 47 -7.70 -0.86 -0.59
C PHE A 47 -9.23 -0.76 -0.58
N TYR A 48 -9.87 -1.40 -1.57
CA TYR A 48 -11.31 -1.36 -1.75
C TYR A 48 -11.99 -2.59 -1.17
N ASP A 49 -13.31 -2.50 -0.96
CA ASP A 49 -14.15 -3.65 -0.60
C ASP A 49 -14.15 -4.72 -1.70
N THR A 50 -14.37 -5.96 -1.33
CA THR A 50 -14.34 -7.12 -2.24
C THR A 50 -15.36 -7.05 -3.38
N LEU A 51 -16.38 -6.22 -3.28
CA LEU A 51 -17.42 -6.02 -4.31
C LEU A 51 -17.15 -4.79 -5.18
N ASN A 52 -16.12 -4.01 -4.88
CA ASN A 52 -15.78 -2.80 -5.62
C ASN A 52 -15.00 -3.14 -6.89
N GLU A 53 -15.33 -2.49 -8.01
CA GLU A 53 -14.66 -2.69 -9.31
C GLU A 53 -13.16 -2.31 -9.31
N PHE A 54 -12.73 -1.47 -8.38
CA PHE A 54 -11.32 -1.11 -8.19
C PHE A 54 -10.56 -2.11 -7.30
N ASN A 55 -11.23 -3.10 -6.71
CA ASN A 55 -10.60 -4.17 -5.95
C ASN A 55 -9.99 -5.23 -6.90
N ASP A 56 -8.96 -4.82 -7.62
CA ASP A 56 -8.28 -5.59 -8.66
C ASP A 56 -6.77 -5.43 -8.49
N VAL A 57 -6.04 -6.54 -8.45
CA VAL A 57 -4.58 -6.58 -8.29
C VAL A 57 -3.84 -5.82 -9.40
N ASN A 58 -4.45 -5.70 -10.58
CA ASN A 58 -3.92 -4.93 -11.70
C ASN A 58 -4.17 -3.41 -11.57
N LYS A 59 -4.82 -2.98 -10.51
CA LYS A 59 -5.13 -1.57 -10.24
C LYS A 59 -4.64 -1.11 -8.88
N ASN A 60 -4.80 -1.96 -7.86
CA ASN A 60 -4.59 -1.58 -6.46
C ASN A 60 -4.11 -2.76 -5.59
N VAL A 61 -3.85 -2.45 -4.32
CA VAL A 61 -3.82 -3.49 -3.28
C VAL A 61 -5.22 -4.09 -3.19
N THR A 62 -5.32 -5.40 -3.34
CA THR A 62 -6.58 -6.13 -3.49
C THR A 62 -6.90 -6.88 -2.21
N LEU A 63 -8.13 -6.71 -1.71
CA LEU A 63 -8.69 -7.49 -0.61
C LEU A 63 -9.31 -8.79 -1.16
N LEU A 64 -8.74 -9.92 -0.79
CA LEU A 64 -9.25 -11.24 -1.17
C LEU A 64 -10.29 -11.73 -0.16
N LYS A 65 -11.31 -12.45 -0.65
CA LYS A 65 -12.33 -13.08 0.21
C LYS A 65 -11.70 -14.15 1.09
N SER A 66 -12.06 -14.14 2.38
CA SER A 66 -11.72 -15.17 3.34
C SER A 66 -13.00 -15.71 3.99
N ASN A 67 -13.08 -17.04 4.15
CA ASN A 67 -14.16 -17.70 4.90
C ASN A 67 -13.80 -17.86 6.40
N ILE A 68 -12.62 -17.40 6.81
CA ILE A 68 -12.14 -17.48 8.19
C ILE A 68 -12.45 -16.17 8.89
N LYS A 69 -13.09 -16.25 10.04
CA LYS A 69 -13.52 -15.08 10.82
C LYS A 69 -12.35 -14.13 11.13
N ASN A 70 -12.58 -12.84 10.94
CA ASN A 70 -11.60 -11.76 11.18
C ASN A 70 -10.24 -12.00 10.50
N THR A 71 -10.24 -12.66 9.33
CA THR A 71 -9.04 -12.92 8.55
C THR A 71 -9.07 -12.06 7.30
N TYR A 72 -8.08 -11.22 7.15
CA TYR A 72 -7.90 -10.35 5.99
C TYR A 72 -6.72 -10.84 5.15
N ILE A 73 -6.91 -10.87 3.84
CA ILE A 73 -5.87 -11.29 2.89
C ILE A 73 -5.73 -10.17 1.88
N LEU A 74 -4.58 -9.51 1.89
CA LEU A 74 -4.26 -8.46 0.94
C LEU A 74 -3.19 -8.94 -0.03
N ALA A 75 -3.45 -8.74 -1.32
CA ALA A 75 -2.56 -9.08 -2.41
C ALA A 75 -2.20 -7.84 -3.24
N ALA A 76 -0.96 -7.75 -3.70
CA ALA A 76 -0.54 -6.75 -4.66
C ALA A 76 0.69 -7.24 -5.42
N HIS A 77 0.99 -6.59 -6.54
CA HIS A 77 2.21 -6.87 -7.30
C HIS A 77 3.46 -6.43 -6.55
N SER A 78 4.57 -7.13 -6.83
CA SER A 78 5.95 -6.71 -6.57
C SER A 78 6.75 -6.78 -7.85
N GLY A 79 7.89 -6.11 -7.92
CA GLY A 79 8.77 -6.09 -9.08
C GLY A 79 9.03 -4.69 -9.63
N SER A 80 9.22 -4.58 -10.94
CA SER A 80 9.40 -3.30 -11.63
C SER A 80 8.05 -2.78 -12.13
N GLY A 81 7.76 -1.51 -11.84
CA GLY A 81 6.56 -0.84 -12.32
C GLY A 81 5.80 -0.11 -11.23
N TYR A 82 4.91 0.80 -11.65
CA TYR A 82 4.15 1.67 -10.74
C TYR A 82 3.08 0.94 -9.90
N LEU A 83 2.69 -0.27 -10.29
CA LEU A 83 1.73 -1.11 -9.55
C LEU A 83 2.41 -2.08 -8.55
N ALA A 84 3.73 -1.99 -8.38
CA ALA A 84 4.48 -2.84 -7.48
C ALA A 84 4.35 -2.41 -6.01
N TYR A 85 3.12 -2.29 -5.52
CA TYR A 85 2.80 -1.78 -4.19
C TYR A 85 3.46 -2.58 -3.05
N PHE A 86 3.72 -3.88 -3.25
CA PHE A 86 4.29 -4.75 -2.23
C PHE A 86 5.79 -5.02 -2.39
N ASN A 87 6.49 -4.16 -3.15
CA ASN A 87 7.95 -4.28 -3.31
C ASN A 87 8.70 -4.27 -1.99
N ASP A 88 8.27 -3.44 -1.06
CA ASP A 88 9.00 -3.19 0.18
C ASP A 88 8.68 -4.20 1.29
N LEU A 89 7.72 -5.13 1.04
CA LEU A 89 7.46 -6.23 1.99
C LEU A 89 8.70 -7.10 2.25
N LYS A 90 9.66 -7.14 1.33
CA LYS A 90 10.97 -7.82 1.49
C LYS A 90 11.82 -7.28 2.65
N PHE A 91 11.53 -6.07 3.12
CA PHE A 91 12.24 -5.44 4.24
C PHE A 91 11.57 -5.68 5.60
N LEU A 92 10.37 -6.27 5.62
CA LEU A 92 9.68 -6.61 6.86
C LEU A 92 10.47 -7.61 7.69
N LYS A 93 10.37 -7.43 8.99
CA LYS A 93 11.00 -8.29 10.01
C LYS A 93 9.95 -8.85 10.95
N ILE A 94 10.26 -9.97 11.58
CA ILE A 94 9.46 -10.51 12.68
C ILE A 94 9.33 -9.45 13.77
N ASN A 95 8.11 -9.32 14.32
CA ASN A 95 7.66 -8.32 15.28
C ASN A 95 7.41 -6.91 14.74
N ASP A 96 7.61 -6.65 13.45
CA ASP A 96 7.15 -5.39 12.87
C ASP A 96 5.64 -5.22 13.05
N LYS A 97 5.21 -3.99 13.31
CA LYS A 97 3.80 -3.65 13.46
C LYS A 97 3.16 -3.38 12.12
N VAL A 98 1.96 -3.91 11.94
CA VAL A 98 1.11 -3.71 10.76
C VAL A 98 -0.28 -3.32 11.22
N TYR A 99 -0.85 -2.30 10.61
CA TYR A 99 -2.17 -1.80 10.96
C TYR A 99 -3.12 -1.91 9.77
N LEU A 100 -4.36 -2.34 10.04
CA LEU A 100 -5.49 -2.16 9.14
C LEU A 100 -6.44 -1.13 9.75
N LYS A 101 -6.72 -0.05 9.01
CA LYS A 101 -7.63 1.00 9.43
C LYS A 101 -8.89 0.98 8.58
N PHE A 102 -10.06 0.86 9.22
CA PHE A 102 -11.39 0.91 8.62
C PHE A 102 -12.19 2.03 9.29
N GLY A 103 -12.38 3.14 8.60
CA GLY A 103 -13.02 4.31 9.20
C GLY A 103 -12.33 4.73 10.50
N ASN A 104 -13.02 4.61 11.63
CA ASN A 104 -12.51 4.95 12.97
C ASN A 104 -11.89 3.75 13.72
N THR A 105 -11.95 2.55 13.15
CA THR A 105 -11.40 1.33 13.77
C THR A 105 -10.00 1.05 13.23
N THR A 106 -9.06 0.75 14.11
CA THR A 106 -7.71 0.31 13.74
C THR A 106 -7.44 -1.05 14.39
N LEU A 107 -7.08 -2.02 13.57
CA LEU A 107 -6.61 -3.34 13.98
C LEU A 107 -5.09 -3.36 13.93
N GLU A 108 -4.44 -3.80 15.01
CA GLU A 108 -2.98 -3.93 15.10
C GLU A 108 -2.59 -5.41 14.99
N TYR A 109 -1.58 -5.68 14.17
CA TYR A 109 -0.96 -6.98 13.98
C TYR A 109 0.55 -6.89 14.16
N ASN A 110 1.18 -8.01 14.54
CA ASN A 110 2.63 -8.15 14.51
C ASN A 110 3.02 -9.19 13.45
N VAL A 111 4.09 -8.95 12.72
CA VAL A 111 4.65 -9.94 11.80
C VAL A 111 5.16 -11.13 12.59
N VAL A 112 4.53 -12.28 12.43
CA VAL A 112 4.91 -13.53 13.15
C VAL A 112 5.56 -14.56 12.23
N ASN A 113 5.45 -14.38 10.90
CA ASN A 113 5.98 -15.32 9.93
C ASN A 113 6.17 -14.67 8.57
N ILE A 114 7.29 -14.95 7.93
CA ILE A 114 7.61 -14.54 6.56
C ILE A 114 8.01 -15.79 5.80
N LYS A 115 7.33 -16.07 4.68
CA LYS A 115 7.57 -17.28 3.88
C LYS A 115 7.68 -16.91 2.41
N SER A 116 8.53 -17.63 1.71
CA SER A 116 8.57 -17.68 0.25
C SER A 116 8.18 -19.09 -0.20
N GLU A 117 7.19 -19.19 -1.07
CA GLU A 117 6.71 -20.46 -1.63
C GLU A 117 6.86 -20.43 -3.15
N LYS A 118 6.92 -21.61 -3.78
CA LYS A 118 7.00 -21.72 -5.24
C LYS A 118 5.74 -21.14 -5.88
N LYS A 119 5.87 -20.48 -7.02
CA LYS A 119 4.79 -19.76 -7.72
C LYS A 119 3.54 -20.62 -8.01
N ASN A 120 3.70 -21.93 -8.12
CA ASN A 120 2.61 -22.87 -8.44
C ASN A 120 1.98 -23.52 -7.19
N ASP A 121 2.50 -23.23 -6.02
CA ASP A 121 1.96 -23.76 -4.77
C ASP A 121 0.76 -22.91 -4.33
N LYS A 122 -0.29 -23.58 -3.87
CA LYS A 122 -1.42 -22.90 -3.21
C LYS A 122 -0.94 -22.36 -1.88
N ILE A 123 -1.19 -21.08 -1.61
CA ILE A 123 -0.93 -20.48 -0.30
C ILE A 123 -1.75 -21.26 0.74
N LYS A 124 -1.06 -22.00 1.60
CA LYS A 124 -1.69 -22.72 2.71
C LYS A 124 -1.98 -21.75 3.84
N ILE A 125 -3.21 -21.27 3.90
CA ILE A 125 -3.70 -20.45 5.00
C ILE A 125 -4.03 -21.39 6.15
N LYS A 126 -3.40 -21.17 7.30
CA LYS A 126 -3.79 -21.89 8.52
C LYS A 126 -5.21 -21.46 8.89
N ASN A 127 -6.07 -22.41 9.25
CA ASN A 127 -7.41 -22.12 9.75
C ASN A 127 -7.33 -21.52 11.18
N LYS A 128 -6.91 -20.26 11.23
CA LYS A 128 -6.75 -19.46 12.43
C LYS A 128 -7.49 -18.15 12.26
N GLU A 129 -8.30 -17.77 13.23
CA GLU A 129 -8.99 -16.48 13.24
C GLU A 129 -8.05 -15.32 13.59
N ASN A 130 -8.51 -14.10 13.36
CA ASN A 130 -7.86 -12.85 13.75
C ASN A 130 -6.43 -12.73 13.17
N GLN A 131 -6.27 -12.93 11.87
CA GLN A 131 -4.98 -12.83 11.19
C GLN A 131 -5.04 -11.88 9.99
N LEU A 132 -3.91 -11.31 9.67
CA LEU A 132 -3.66 -10.58 8.44
C LEU A 132 -2.60 -11.33 7.62
N ILE A 133 -2.89 -11.54 6.35
CA ILE A 133 -1.99 -12.16 5.39
C ILE A 133 -1.70 -11.16 4.28
N LEU A 134 -0.43 -10.85 4.06
CA LEU A 134 0.04 -10.06 2.93
C LEU A 134 0.72 -11.01 1.95
N THR A 135 0.31 -10.98 0.69
CA THR A 135 0.85 -11.87 -0.34
C THR A 135 1.25 -11.11 -1.59
N THR A 136 2.38 -11.48 -2.16
CA THR A 136 2.91 -10.89 -3.38
C THR A 136 3.74 -11.91 -4.16
N CYS A 137 4.07 -11.61 -5.41
CA CYS A 137 5.03 -12.41 -6.19
C CYS A 137 6.45 -12.10 -5.71
N ASP A 138 7.23 -13.12 -5.36
CA ASP A 138 8.65 -12.95 -5.07
C ASP A 138 9.45 -12.95 -6.38
N GLN A 139 10.11 -11.82 -6.70
CA GLN A 139 10.94 -11.68 -7.90
C GLN A 139 12.43 -12.00 -7.65
N VAL A 140 12.83 -12.28 -6.42
CA VAL A 140 14.25 -12.45 -6.04
C VAL A 140 14.88 -13.72 -6.65
N ARG A 141 14.10 -14.65 -7.20
CA ARG A 141 14.59 -15.93 -7.73
C ARG A 141 14.78 -15.99 -9.25
N LYS A 142 14.89 -14.88 -9.96
CA LYS A 142 15.27 -14.87 -11.39
C LYS A 142 16.79 -14.81 -11.62
N GLY A 143 17.61 -15.29 -10.72
CA GLY A 143 19.05 -15.09 -10.79
C GLY A 143 19.90 -16.28 -10.34
N ASN A 144 19.50 -17.52 -10.63
CA ASN A 144 20.44 -18.65 -10.57
C ASN A 144 20.13 -19.62 -11.71
N GLN A 145 20.72 -19.36 -12.84
CA GLN A 145 21.22 -20.34 -13.81
C GLN A 145 22.68 -20.14 -13.96
#